data_64a19d3716854148db77c21126df775d
#
_entry.id   64a19d3716854148db77c21126df775d
#
_cell.length_a   1.000
_cell.length_b   1.000
_cell.length_c   1.000
_cell.angle_alpha   90.00
_cell.angle_beta   90.00
_cell.angle_gamma   90.00
#
_symmetry.space_group_name_H-M   'P 1'
#
loop_
_entity.id
_entity.type
_entity.pdbx_description
1 polymer ?
#
loop_
_entity_poly.entity_id
_entity_poly.type
_entity_poly.pdbx_seq_one_letter_code
_entity_poly.pdbx_strand_id
1 'polypeptide(L)'
;MLKFTILGCGSSGGVPRPALGWGVCDPNNPKNRRRRTSFLVERHGTGGVTRVLIDTPPDMREQLLDAKVDRLDGVLFTHEHADHTHGVDDLRAFFIKQRQLVDVYVDAQTGETLRARFGYCFQSPPGSEYPPILREHRLVAGQPVTIAGQGGSITALPIVQAHGDIDSIGFRFGNVGNSCDLGGMPRDSAAALAGLDVWIVDALRERPHPSHFSVSDALAWIERLKPRRAILTNLHSELDYEALRQKLPPNVEPAFDGMTFEVEE
;
A
#
# COMPACT_ATOMS: atom_id res chain seq x y z
N MET A 1 9.40 3.44 17.51
CA MET A 1 9.89 3.68 16.14
C MET A 1 9.20 2.72 15.19
N LEU A 2 8.68 3.23 14.08
CA LEU A 2 8.10 2.44 13.00
C LEU A 2 9.04 2.48 11.79
N LYS A 3 9.24 1.31 11.18
CA LYS A 3 9.96 1.16 9.92
C LYS A 3 8.95 0.91 8.80
N PHE A 4 9.12 1.62 7.70
CA PHE A 4 8.30 1.51 6.51
C PHE A 4 9.13 0.97 5.35
N THR A 5 8.57 0.05 4.59
CA THR A 5 9.18 -0.49 3.37
C THR A 5 8.20 -0.39 2.21
N ILE A 6 8.58 0.29 1.15
CA ILE A 6 7.84 0.31 -0.12
C ILE A 6 8.16 -0.99 -0.87
N LEU A 7 7.26 -1.97 -0.84
CA LEU A 7 7.47 -3.27 -1.46
C LEU A 7 7.31 -3.22 -2.98
N GLY A 8 6.46 -2.32 -3.44
CA GLY A 8 6.22 -2.01 -4.83
C GLY A 8 5.66 -0.60 -4.96
N CYS A 9 6.08 0.12 -5.99
CA CYS A 9 5.70 1.51 -6.24
C CYS A 9 5.19 1.75 -7.66
N GLY A 10 4.91 0.70 -8.42
CA GLY A 10 4.39 0.78 -9.78
C GLY A 10 2.88 0.78 -9.83
N SER A 11 2.33 1.38 -10.88
CA SER A 11 0.90 1.32 -11.20
C SER A 11 0.43 -0.10 -11.54
N SER A 12 -0.85 -0.26 -11.84
CA SER A 12 -1.52 -1.55 -12.09
C SER A 12 -0.82 -2.50 -13.06
N GLY A 13 -0.08 -1.97 -14.03
CA GLY A 13 0.71 -2.79 -14.97
C GLY A 13 2.13 -3.10 -14.53
N GLY A 14 2.62 -2.48 -13.45
CA GLY A 14 4.03 -2.49 -13.09
C GLY A 14 4.94 -1.80 -14.12
N VAL A 15 6.25 -1.87 -13.93
CA VAL A 15 7.26 -1.45 -14.91
C VAL A 15 8.39 -2.48 -14.90
N PRO A 16 8.79 -3.12 -16.02
CA PRO A 16 8.16 -2.97 -17.34
C PRO A 16 6.75 -3.58 -17.40
N ARG A 17 5.95 -3.11 -18.35
CA ARG A 17 4.61 -3.66 -18.58
C ARG A 17 4.65 -4.82 -19.57
N PRO A 18 3.89 -5.91 -19.34
CA PRO A 18 3.76 -6.95 -20.34
C PRO A 18 3.33 -6.36 -21.70
N ALA A 19 3.91 -6.83 -22.77
CA ALA A 19 3.71 -6.38 -24.17
C ALA A 19 4.05 -4.92 -24.48
N LEU A 20 4.12 -4.02 -23.49
CA LEU A 20 4.39 -2.58 -23.67
C LEU A 20 5.81 -2.17 -23.24
N GLY A 21 6.50 -3.02 -22.50
CA GLY A 21 7.89 -2.80 -22.09
C GLY A 21 8.07 -1.67 -21.07
N TRP A 22 9.21 -1.00 -21.18
CA TRP A 22 9.70 -0.02 -20.20
C TRP A 22 9.13 1.40 -20.39
N GLY A 23 8.43 1.68 -21.51
CA GLY A 23 8.02 3.04 -21.83
C GLY A 23 9.21 3.97 -22.00
N VAL A 24 9.27 5.06 -21.22
CA VAL A 24 10.40 6.00 -21.22
C VAL A 24 11.45 5.66 -20.15
N CYS A 25 11.22 4.64 -19.34
CA CYS A 25 12.10 4.27 -18.24
C CYS A 25 13.37 3.57 -18.76
N ASP A 26 14.56 3.98 -18.28
CA ASP A 26 15.82 3.29 -18.57
C ASP A 26 15.81 1.88 -17.95
N PRO A 27 15.92 0.81 -18.78
CA PRO A 27 15.93 -0.57 -18.29
C PRO A 27 17.17 -0.94 -17.46
N ASN A 28 18.26 -0.15 -17.55
CA ASN A 28 19.49 -0.37 -16.80
C ASN A 28 19.45 0.25 -15.39
N ASN A 29 18.50 1.15 -15.12
CA ASN A 29 18.31 1.68 -13.79
C ASN A 29 17.37 0.76 -12.99
N PRO A 30 17.86 0.03 -11.95
CA PRO A 30 17.04 -0.89 -11.18
C PRO A 30 15.86 -0.21 -10.47
N LYS A 31 15.92 1.10 -10.20
CA LYS A 31 14.84 1.87 -9.60
C LYS A 31 13.66 2.08 -10.55
N ASN A 32 13.81 1.82 -11.83
CA ASN A 32 12.73 1.84 -12.80
C ASN A 32 11.95 0.51 -12.86
N ARG A 33 12.51 -0.58 -12.30
CA ARG A 33 11.76 -1.82 -12.16
C ARG A 33 10.82 -1.71 -10.97
N ARG A 34 9.51 -1.64 -11.26
CA ARG A 34 8.48 -1.38 -10.25
C ARG A 34 7.41 -2.46 -10.28
N ARG A 35 7.25 -3.16 -9.18
CA ARG A 35 6.12 -4.07 -8.94
C ARG A 35 4.88 -3.26 -8.55
N ARG A 36 3.69 -3.88 -8.59
CA ARG A 36 2.45 -3.25 -8.16
C ARG A 36 2.54 -2.80 -6.72
N THR A 37 1.80 -1.74 -6.40
CA THR A 37 1.88 -1.06 -5.11
C THR A 37 1.59 -1.96 -3.93
N SER A 38 2.46 -1.95 -2.94
CA SER A 38 2.26 -2.53 -1.61
C SER A 38 3.25 -1.93 -0.62
N PHE A 39 2.88 -1.93 0.67
CA PHE A 39 3.68 -1.39 1.77
C PHE A 39 3.76 -2.36 2.92
N LEU A 40 4.89 -2.34 3.62
CA LEU A 40 5.07 -3.02 4.89
C LEU A 40 5.37 -2.00 5.99
N VAL A 41 4.65 -2.09 7.10
CA VAL A 41 4.91 -1.33 8.32
C VAL A 41 5.37 -2.30 9.39
N GLU A 42 6.54 -2.04 9.98
CA GLU A 42 7.15 -2.86 11.01
C GLU A 42 7.36 -2.03 12.28
N ARG A 43 7.04 -2.63 13.44
CA ARG A 43 7.40 -2.13 14.76
C ARG A 43 8.36 -3.12 15.41
N HIS A 44 9.57 -2.66 15.69
CA HIS A 44 10.57 -3.45 16.41
C HIS A 44 10.49 -3.16 17.92
N GLY A 45 10.33 -4.20 18.71
CA GLY A 45 10.29 -4.15 20.17
C GLY A 45 11.11 -5.26 20.81
N THR A 46 11.19 -5.26 22.13
CA THR A 46 11.97 -6.25 22.90
C THR A 46 11.45 -7.69 22.74
N GLY A 47 10.15 -7.85 22.42
CA GLY A 47 9.51 -9.17 22.22
C GLY A 47 9.60 -9.69 20.79
N GLY A 48 10.07 -8.90 19.84
CA GLY A 48 10.13 -9.26 18.42
C GLY A 48 9.69 -8.14 17.49
N VAL A 49 9.06 -8.48 16.36
CA VAL A 49 8.61 -7.53 15.35
C VAL A 49 7.11 -7.73 15.10
N THR A 50 6.36 -6.63 15.10
CA THR A 50 4.97 -6.59 14.59
C THR A 50 5.01 -6.13 13.15
N ARG A 51 4.28 -6.82 12.25
CA ARG A 51 4.26 -6.54 10.82
C ARG A 51 2.85 -6.40 10.29
N VAL A 52 2.60 -5.27 9.65
CA VAL A 52 1.34 -4.95 8.97
C VAL A 52 1.62 -4.74 7.49
N LEU A 53 0.96 -5.55 6.66
CA LEU A 53 1.03 -5.42 5.20
C LEU A 53 -0.13 -4.55 4.72
N ILE A 54 0.11 -3.69 3.73
CA ILE A 54 -0.92 -2.94 3.03
C ILE A 54 -0.99 -3.48 1.61
N ASP A 55 -2.18 -4.02 1.28
CA ASP A 55 -2.53 -4.70 0.04
C ASP A 55 -1.75 -6.00 -0.25
N THR A 56 -2.36 -6.83 -1.07
CA THR A 56 -1.83 -8.12 -1.52
C THR A 56 -1.82 -8.16 -3.06
N PRO A 57 -0.93 -7.42 -3.70
CA PRO A 57 -0.84 -7.40 -5.16
C PRO A 57 -0.42 -8.78 -5.72
N PRO A 58 -0.59 -9.02 -7.04
CA PRO A 58 -0.08 -10.23 -7.69
C PRO A 58 1.43 -10.46 -7.47
N ASP A 59 2.19 -9.40 -7.19
CA ASP A 59 3.63 -9.45 -6.92
C ASP A 59 3.98 -9.76 -5.45
N MET A 60 2.98 -9.88 -4.56
CA MET A 60 3.17 -9.99 -3.11
C MET A 60 4.17 -11.08 -2.72
N ARG A 61 4.11 -12.24 -3.37
CA ARG A 61 5.03 -13.35 -3.10
C ARG A 61 6.49 -12.91 -3.21
N GLU A 62 6.87 -12.33 -4.35
CA GLU A 62 8.26 -11.88 -4.58
C GLU A 62 8.63 -10.70 -3.68
N GLN A 63 7.69 -9.80 -3.42
CA GLN A 63 7.87 -8.65 -2.53
C GLN A 63 8.22 -9.09 -1.11
N LEU A 64 7.47 -10.06 -0.56
CA LEU A 64 7.68 -10.55 0.80
C LEU A 64 8.93 -11.44 0.93
N LEU A 65 9.30 -12.19 -0.12
CA LEU A 65 10.55 -12.95 -0.18
C LEU A 65 11.76 -12.00 -0.14
N ASP A 66 11.77 -10.95 -0.97
CA ASP A 66 12.84 -9.95 -0.99
C ASP A 66 12.96 -9.21 0.35
N ALA A 67 11.83 -8.84 0.95
CA ALA A 67 11.78 -8.19 2.25
C ALA A 67 12.02 -9.15 3.44
N LYS A 68 12.19 -10.46 3.19
CA LYS A 68 12.39 -11.51 4.18
C LYS A 68 11.32 -11.53 5.27
N VAL A 69 10.08 -11.30 4.85
CA VAL A 69 8.92 -11.33 5.75
C VAL A 69 8.53 -12.77 6.02
N ASP A 70 8.58 -13.16 7.28
CA ASP A 70 8.31 -14.52 7.70
C ASP A 70 7.08 -14.66 8.62
N ARG A 71 6.46 -13.54 8.99
CA ARG A 71 5.27 -13.42 9.82
C ARG A 71 4.49 -12.15 9.44
N LEU A 72 3.16 -12.21 9.48
CA LEU A 72 2.25 -11.08 9.38
C LEU A 72 1.31 -11.08 10.59
N ASP A 73 1.10 -9.91 11.18
CA ASP A 73 0.16 -9.72 12.29
C ASP A 73 -1.18 -9.10 11.82
N GLY A 74 -1.19 -8.52 10.63
CA GLY A 74 -2.40 -8.04 9.97
C GLY A 74 -2.13 -7.57 8.54
N VAL A 75 -3.21 -7.55 7.74
CA VAL A 75 -3.22 -7.01 6.37
C VAL A 75 -4.32 -5.96 6.28
N LEU A 76 -3.98 -4.77 5.83
CA LEU A 76 -4.91 -3.68 5.56
C LEU A 76 -5.15 -3.59 4.06
N PHE A 77 -6.40 -3.54 3.61
CA PHE A 77 -6.73 -3.34 2.21
C PHE A 77 -7.16 -1.90 1.94
N THR A 78 -6.66 -1.35 0.85
CA THR A 78 -7.02 -0.01 0.39
C THR A 78 -8.33 -0.02 -0.40
N HIS A 79 -8.50 -0.94 -1.34
CA HIS A 79 -9.69 -1.10 -2.18
C HIS A 79 -9.65 -2.43 -2.96
N GLU A 80 -10.69 -2.71 -3.76
CA GLU A 80 -10.94 -4.01 -4.38
C GLU A 80 -10.24 -4.26 -5.73
N HIS A 81 -9.45 -3.33 -6.28
CA HIS A 81 -8.81 -3.54 -7.58
C HIS A 81 -7.83 -4.73 -7.57
N ALA A 82 -7.69 -5.34 -8.74
CA ALA A 82 -6.94 -6.59 -8.92
C ALA A 82 -5.46 -6.47 -8.54
N ASP A 83 -4.86 -5.35 -8.86
CA ASP A 83 -3.46 -5.04 -8.56
C ASP A 83 -3.19 -4.80 -7.07
N HIS A 84 -4.23 -4.69 -6.24
CA HIS A 84 -4.16 -4.58 -4.79
C HIS A 84 -4.61 -5.85 -4.06
N THR A 85 -5.29 -6.78 -4.75
CA THR A 85 -5.97 -7.89 -4.06
C THR A 85 -5.64 -9.30 -4.57
N HIS A 86 -5.15 -9.46 -5.80
CA HIS A 86 -5.07 -10.77 -6.45
C HIS A 86 -3.93 -11.68 -5.96
N GLY A 87 -3.07 -11.24 -5.05
CA GLY A 87 -2.12 -12.08 -4.31
C GLY A 87 -2.66 -12.64 -2.99
N VAL A 88 -3.94 -12.43 -2.68
CA VAL A 88 -4.53 -12.77 -1.37
C VAL A 88 -4.37 -14.25 -1.00
N ASP A 89 -4.39 -15.18 -1.95
CA ASP A 89 -4.22 -16.62 -1.67
C ASP A 89 -2.80 -16.97 -1.20
N ASP A 90 -1.79 -16.19 -1.55
CA ASP A 90 -0.41 -16.39 -1.07
C ASP A 90 -0.27 -16.14 0.45
N LEU A 91 -1.26 -15.53 1.10
CA LEU A 91 -1.35 -15.45 2.56
C LEU A 91 -1.47 -16.84 3.23
N ARG A 92 -1.79 -17.87 2.45
CA ARG A 92 -1.83 -19.29 2.90
C ARG A 92 -0.52 -19.73 3.54
N ALA A 93 0.62 -19.27 3.04
CA ALA A 93 1.92 -19.61 3.61
C ALA A 93 2.06 -19.12 5.07
N PHE A 94 1.53 -17.95 5.38
CA PHE A 94 1.51 -17.37 6.74
C PHE A 94 0.53 -18.12 7.64
N PHE A 95 -0.68 -18.46 7.16
CA PHE A 95 -1.63 -19.30 7.87
C PHE A 95 -0.99 -20.65 8.27
N ILE A 96 -0.33 -21.32 7.34
CA ILE A 96 0.34 -22.60 7.60
C ILE A 96 1.45 -22.44 8.65
N LYS A 97 2.32 -21.45 8.48
CA LYS A 97 3.45 -21.21 9.37
C LYS A 97 3.01 -20.77 10.78
N GLN A 98 2.09 -19.86 10.85
CA GLN A 98 1.63 -19.27 12.12
C GLN A 98 0.57 -20.13 12.83
N ARG A 99 -0.05 -21.09 12.12
CA ARG A 99 -1.14 -21.97 12.60
C ARG A 99 -2.33 -21.17 13.15
N GLN A 100 -2.61 -20.03 12.53
CA GLN A 100 -3.74 -19.16 12.86
C GLN A 100 -4.20 -18.43 11.61
N LEU A 101 -5.49 -18.07 11.58
CA LEU A 101 -6.01 -17.25 10.48
C LEU A 101 -5.25 -15.93 10.39
N VAL A 102 -5.00 -15.47 9.16
CA VAL A 102 -4.42 -14.16 8.93
C VAL A 102 -5.53 -13.11 9.07
N ASP A 103 -5.33 -12.13 9.95
CA ASP A 103 -6.27 -11.04 10.15
C ASP A 103 -6.19 -10.05 8.98
N VAL A 104 -7.33 -9.84 8.31
CA VAL A 104 -7.45 -8.89 7.20
C VAL A 104 -8.49 -7.83 7.54
N TYR A 105 -8.15 -6.59 7.27
CA TYR A 105 -8.98 -5.43 7.60
C TYR A 105 -9.44 -4.77 6.29
N VAL A 106 -10.74 -4.70 6.09
CA VAL A 106 -11.36 -4.23 4.84
C VAL A 106 -12.57 -3.36 5.11
N ASP A 107 -12.84 -2.41 4.23
CA ASP A 107 -14.13 -1.71 4.23
C ASP A 107 -15.27 -2.62 3.74
N ALA A 108 -16.51 -2.09 3.67
CA ALA A 108 -17.67 -2.87 3.26
C ALA A 108 -17.56 -3.40 1.85
N GLN A 109 -17.23 -2.53 0.93
CA GLN A 109 -17.22 -2.79 -0.52
C GLN A 109 -16.09 -3.74 -0.88
N THR A 110 -14.88 -3.46 -0.40
CA THR A 110 -13.70 -4.32 -0.62
C THR A 110 -13.92 -5.71 -0.03
N GLY A 111 -14.49 -5.82 1.17
CA GLY A 111 -14.80 -7.11 1.80
C GLY A 111 -15.82 -7.93 1.01
N GLU A 112 -16.88 -7.30 0.48
CA GLU A 112 -17.86 -7.97 -0.38
C GLU A 112 -17.20 -8.52 -1.65
N THR A 113 -16.39 -7.70 -2.32
CA THR A 113 -15.70 -8.08 -3.54
C THR A 113 -14.67 -9.18 -3.30
N LEU A 114 -13.89 -9.12 -2.21
CA LEU A 114 -12.94 -10.18 -1.85
C LEU A 114 -13.64 -11.51 -1.58
N ARG A 115 -14.76 -11.51 -0.87
CA ARG A 115 -15.54 -12.72 -0.64
C ARG A 115 -16.14 -13.28 -1.93
N ALA A 116 -16.58 -12.43 -2.83
CA ALA A 116 -17.10 -12.87 -4.12
C ALA A 116 -16.02 -13.54 -5.00
N ARG A 117 -14.79 -12.98 -5.00
CA ARG A 117 -13.67 -13.48 -5.81
C ARG A 117 -12.90 -14.64 -5.16
N PHE A 118 -12.70 -14.58 -3.84
CA PHE A 118 -11.82 -15.44 -3.06
C PHE A 118 -12.53 -16.04 -1.83
N GLY A 119 -13.83 -16.34 -1.96
CA GLY A 119 -14.66 -16.82 -0.84
C GLY A 119 -14.07 -17.99 -0.07
N TYR A 120 -13.38 -18.91 -0.77
CA TYR A 120 -12.68 -20.05 -0.16
C TYR A 120 -11.57 -19.67 0.83
N CYS A 121 -11.02 -18.46 0.73
CA CYS A 121 -10.06 -17.95 1.70
C CYS A 121 -10.72 -17.60 3.04
N PHE A 122 -12.01 -17.23 3.03
CA PHE A 122 -12.79 -16.78 4.21
C PHE A 122 -13.65 -17.88 4.82
N GLN A 123 -14.14 -18.80 4.00
CA GLN A 123 -15.01 -19.89 4.41
C GLN A 123 -14.77 -21.13 3.55
N SER A 124 -14.63 -22.29 4.20
CA SER A 124 -14.51 -23.55 3.45
C SER A 124 -15.75 -23.79 2.60
N PRO A 125 -15.60 -24.10 1.31
CA PRO A 125 -16.72 -24.55 0.48
C PRO A 125 -17.36 -25.81 1.04
N PRO A 126 -18.66 -26.04 0.83
CA PRO A 126 -19.31 -27.27 1.25
C PRO A 126 -18.60 -28.52 0.72
N GLY A 127 -18.25 -29.45 1.62
CA GLY A 127 -17.53 -30.69 1.29
C GLY A 127 -16.01 -30.54 1.10
N SER A 128 -15.45 -29.34 1.30
CA SER A 128 -14.01 -29.13 1.25
C SER A 128 -13.35 -29.49 2.57
N GLU A 129 -12.21 -30.19 2.51
CA GLU A 129 -11.34 -30.45 3.67
C GLU A 129 -10.34 -29.30 3.92
N TYR A 130 -10.23 -28.33 3.00
CA TYR A 130 -9.34 -27.18 3.15
C TYR A 130 -9.96 -26.13 4.06
N PRO A 131 -9.29 -25.74 5.17
CA PRO A 131 -9.78 -24.70 6.04
C PRO A 131 -9.66 -23.31 5.38
N PRO A 132 -10.46 -22.33 5.84
CA PRO A 132 -10.22 -20.94 5.48
C PRO A 132 -8.86 -20.48 6.01
N ILE A 133 -8.32 -19.44 5.44
CA ILE A 133 -7.00 -18.90 5.80
C ILE A 133 -7.07 -17.49 6.37
N LEU A 134 -8.21 -16.78 6.19
CA LEU A 134 -8.39 -15.38 6.55
C LEU A 134 -9.48 -15.20 7.59
N ARG A 135 -9.29 -14.20 8.46
CA ARG A 135 -10.32 -13.66 9.35
C ARG A 135 -10.54 -12.19 9.03
N GLU A 136 -11.75 -11.87 8.60
CA GLU A 136 -12.12 -10.51 8.22
C GLU A 136 -12.45 -9.64 9.43
N HIS A 137 -11.95 -8.39 9.40
CA HIS A 137 -12.29 -7.31 10.31
C HIS A 137 -12.77 -6.11 9.50
N ARG A 138 -13.82 -5.46 9.98
CA ARG A 138 -14.37 -4.26 9.32
C ARG A 138 -13.51 -3.04 9.57
N LEU A 139 -13.06 -2.36 8.50
CA LEU A 139 -12.55 -1.00 8.54
C LEU A 139 -13.70 0.01 8.43
N VAL A 140 -13.62 1.05 9.24
CA VAL A 140 -14.49 2.22 9.14
C VAL A 140 -13.61 3.45 9.07
N ALA A 141 -13.74 4.24 8.03
CA ALA A 141 -12.95 5.45 7.86
C ALA A 141 -13.12 6.41 9.05
N GLY A 142 -12.04 7.01 9.48
CA GLY A 142 -11.98 7.86 10.67
C GLY A 142 -11.92 7.12 12.00
N GLN A 143 -12.06 5.79 12.03
CA GLN A 143 -11.94 4.99 13.26
C GLN A 143 -10.59 4.24 13.27
N PRO A 144 -9.67 4.56 14.18
CA PRO A 144 -8.39 3.89 14.26
C PRO A 144 -8.52 2.39 14.49
N VAL A 145 -7.70 1.61 13.82
CA VAL A 145 -7.54 0.17 14.07
C VAL A 145 -6.16 -0.10 14.64
N THR A 146 -6.10 -0.93 15.69
CA THR A 146 -4.84 -1.29 16.35
C THR A 146 -4.57 -2.78 16.15
N ILE A 147 -3.42 -3.09 15.58
CA ILE A 147 -2.94 -4.44 15.31
C ILE A 147 -1.82 -4.73 16.30
N ALA A 148 -2.05 -5.73 17.16
CA ALA A 148 -1.07 -6.15 18.17
C ALA A 148 -0.15 -7.22 17.61
N GLY A 149 1.12 -7.20 18.02
CA GLY A 149 2.11 -8.20 17.68
C GLY A 149 3.28 -8.20 18.66
N GLN A 150 4.31 -9.00 18.36
CA GLN A 150 5.45 -9.21 19.25
C GLN A 150 6.30 -7.96 19.48
N GLY A 151 6.33 -7.03 18.52
CA GLY A 151 7.06 -5.76 18.63
C GLY A 151 6.27 -4.64 19.31
N GLY A 152 5.04 -4.91 19.77
CA GLY A 152 4.08 -3.91 20.25
C GLY A 152 3.01 -3.62 19.22
N SER A 153 2.09 -2.73 19.53
CA SER A 153 0.94 -2.45 18.66
C SER A 153 1.28 -1.43 17.57
N ILE A 154 0.70 -1.62 16.38
CA ILE A 154 0.69 -0.64 15.29
C ILE A 154 -0.75 -0.13 15.15
N THR A 155 -0.93 1.20 15.20
CA THR A 155 -2.24 1.83 15.01
C THR A 155 -2.30 2.53 13.66
N ALA A 156 -3.31 2.19 12.86
CA ALA A 156 -3.60 2.80 11.57
C ALA A 156 -4.93 3.56 11.64
N LEU A 157 -4.95 4.80 11.15
CA LEU A 157 -6.18 5.58 10.93
C LEU A 157 -6.56 5.45 9.45
N PRO A 158 -7.66 4.75 9.12
CA PRO A 158 -8.16 4.69 7.74
C PRO A 158 -8.80 6.01 7.32
N ILE A 159 -8.52 6.46 6.09
CA ILE A 159 -8.91 7.75 5.54
C ILE A 159 -9.52 7.54 4.15
N VAL A 160 -10.75 8.02 3.92
CA VAL A 160 -11.40 7.92 2.60
C VAL A 160 -10.68 8.78 1.56
N GLN A 161 -10.50 8.25 0.39
CA GLN A 161 -9.96 8.92 -0.79
C GLN A 161 -10.86 8.64 -1.98
N ALA A 162 -11.07 9.63 -2.87
CA ALA A 162 -11.79 9.42 -4.11
C ALA A 162 -10.87 8.77 -5.16
N HIS A 163 -11.34 7.71 -5.80
CA HIS A 163 -10.58 6.96 -6.80
C HIS A 163 -11.47 6.61 -8.00
N GLY A 164 -11.69 7.59 -8.88
CA GLY A 164 -12.62 7.44 -10.00
C GLY A 164 -14.05 7.21 -9.54
N ASP A 165 -14.63 6.07 -9.90
CA ASP A 165 -16.01 5.70 -9.57
C ASP A 165 -16.14 4.99 -8.21
N ILE A 166 -15.03 4.75 -7.52
CA ILE A 166 -14.99 4.12 -6.18
C ILE A 166 -14.22 4.98 -5.19
N ASP A 167 -14.35 4.65 -3.91
CA ASP A 167 -13.45 5.16 -2.88
C ASP A 167 -12.29 4.19 -2.65
N SER A 168 -11.13 4.71 -2.28
CA SER A 168 -10.02 3.95 -1.73
C SER A 168 -9.76 4.39 -0.28
N ILE A 169 -9.05 3.57 0.47
CA ILE A 169 -8.65 3.87 1.84
C ILE A 169 -7.15 4.17 1.89
N GLY A 170 -6.81 5.42 2.22
CA GLY A 170 -5.48 5.76 2.68
C GLY A 170 -5.32 5.43 4.16
N PHE A 171 -4.08 5.38 4.62
CA PHE A 171 -3.78 5.09 6.03
C PHE A 171 -2.82 6.11 6.61
N ARG A 172 -3.07 6.49 7.87
CA ARG A 172 -2.12 7.27 8.67
C ARG A 172 -1.60 6.43 9.84
N PHE A 173 -0.28 6.38 9.99
CA PHE A 173 0.46 5.73 11.09
C PHE A 173 1.27 6.79 11.81
N GLY A 174 0.76 7.31 12.94
CA GLY A 174 1.38 8.45 13.61
C GLY A 174 1.55 9.65 12.67
N ASN A 175 2.80 10.01 12.36
CA ASN A 175 3.13 11.12 11.46
C ASN A 175 3.47 10.68 10.02
N VAL A 176 3.13 9.44 9.63
CA VAL A 176 3.30 8.93 8.28
C VAL A 176 1.95 8.71 7.62
N GLY A 177 1.72 9.30 6.45
CA GLY A 177 0.55 9.08 5.61
C GLY A 177 0.88 8.21 4.39
N ASN A 178 -0.01 7.29 4.05
CA ASN A 178 0.01 6.52 2.81
C ASN A 178 -1.30 6.76 2.04
N SER A 179 -1.20 7.34 0.86
CA SER A 179 -2.31 7.71 -0.01
C SER A 179 -2.02 7.21 -1.43
N CYS A 180 -2.18 5.91 -1.64
CA CYS A 180 -2.11 5.31 -2.96
C CYS A 180 -3.50 5.27 -3.61
N ASP A 181 -3.55 5.27 -4.93
CA ASP A 181 -4.78 5.25 -5.73
C ASP A 181 -5.75 6.37 -5.32
N LEU A 182 -5.31 7.58 -5.59
CA LEU A 182 -5.91 8.82 -5.14
C LEU A 182 -6.15 9.76 -6.33
N GLY A 183 -7.41 9.96 -6.71
CA GLY A 183 -7.84 10.94 -7.72
C GLY A 183 -8.44 12.20 -7.12
N GLY A 184 -8.83 12.17 -5.84
CA GLY A 184 -9.39 13.29 -5.12
C GLY A 184 -9.32 13.13 -3.60
N MET A 185 -9.11 14.24 -2.90
CA MET A 185 -8.98 14.28 -1.44
C MET A 185 -10.18 14.98 -0.80
N PRO A 186 -11.10 14.25 -0.14
CA PRO A 186 -12.16 14.87 0.66
C PRO A 186 -11.61 15.78 1.74
N ARG A 187 -12.38 16.81 2.12
CA ARG A 187 -11.93 17.83 3.09
C ARG A 187 -11.51 17.26 4.43
N ASP A 188 -12.30 16.31 4.96
CA ASP A 188 -12.02 15.70 6.27
C ASP A 188 -10.79 14.79 6.22
N SER A 189 -10.58 14.12 5.07
CA SER A 189 -9.39 13.32 4.81
C SER A 189 -8.13 14.18 4.74
N ALA A 190 -8.21 15.34 4.10
CA ALA A 190 -7.12 16.31 4.07
C ALA A 190 -6.78 16.83 5.48
N ALA A 191 -7.78 17.08 6.32
CA ALA A 191 -7.56 17.46 7.71
C ALA A 191 -6.86 16.36 8.52
N ALA A 192 -7.24 15.09 8.29
CA ALA A 192 -6.61 13.94 8.93
C ALA A 192 -5.14 13.72 8.51
N LEU A 193 -4.71 14.28 7.38
CA LEU A 193 -3.32 14.23 6.89
C LEU A 193 -2.50 15.48 7.24
N ALA A 194 -3.00 16.37 8.09
CA ALA A 194 -2.23 17.53 8.53
C ALA A 194 -1.07 17.11 9.46
N GLY A 195 0.07 17.82 9.35
CA GLY A 195 1.23 17.66 10.25
C GLY A 195 2.02 16.36 10.05
N LEU A 196 2.05 15.82 8.83
CA LEU A 196 2.85 14.63 8.52
C LEU A 196 4.35 14.95 8.45
N ASP A 197 5.17 14.05 8.98
CA ASP A 197 6.61 14.03 8.71
C ASP A 197 6.88 13.42 7.32
N VAL A 198 6.22 12.33 6.99
CA VAL A 198 6.35 11.68 5.68
C VAL A 198 4.97 11.44 5.06
N TRP A 199 4.80 11.80 3.79
CA TRP A 199 3.62 11.46 3.02
C TRP A 199 4.00 10.69 1.76
N ILE A 200 3.50 9.45 1.67
CA ILE A 200 3.59 8.62 0.49
C ILE A 200 2.32 8.85 -0.31
N VAL A 201 2.42 9.35 -1.54
CA VAL A 201 1.28 9.85 -2.30
C VAL A 201 1.31 9.39 -3.75
N ASP A 202 0.12 9.07 -4.26
CA ASP A 202 -0.11 8.75 -5.68
C ASP A 202 0.40 9.87 -6.60
N ALA A 203 1.13 9.48 -7.66
CA ALA A 203 1.58 10.36 -8.72
C ALA A 203 1.76 9.56 -10.03
N LEU A 204 0.64 9.11 -10.58
CA LEU A 204 0.62 8.12 -11.67
C LEU A 204 1.50 8.51 -12.86
N ARG A 205 1.34 9.74 -13.37
CA ARG A 205 1.99 10.24 -14.58
C ARG A 205 1.91 11.77 -14.68
N GLU A 206 2.60 12.36 -15.68
CA GLU A 206 2.54 13.84 -15.90
C GLU A 206 1.14 14.29 -16.35
N ARG A 207 0.48 13.52 -17.22
CA ARG A 207 -0.84 13.87 -17.77
C ARG A 207 -1.95 13.57 -16.75
N PRO A 208 -3.02 14.38 -16.66
CA PRO A 208 -4.17 14.10 -15.81
C PRO A 208 -4.77 12.71 -16.05
N HIS A 209 -5.33 12.14 -14.99
CA HIS A 209 -6.05 10.87 -15.01
C HIS A 209 -7.36 11.00 -14.21
N PRO A 210 -8.47 10.37 -14.61
CA PRO A 210 -9.76 10.55 -13.93
C PRO A 210 -9.78 9.98 -12.50
N SER A 211 -8.94 9.01 -12.18
CA SER A 211 -8.94 8.31 -10.89
C SER A 211 -7.63 8.38 -10.11
N HIS A 212 -6.60 9.05 -10.64
CA HIS A 212 -5.30 9.17 -9.99
C HIS A 212 -4.77 10.60 -10.06
N PHE A 213 -3.99 10.98 -9.07
CA PHE A 213 -3.21 12.21 -9.16
C PHE A 213 -2.17 12.12 -10.28
N SER A 214 -2.06 13.18 -11.04
CA SER A 214 -0.86 13.46 -11.82
C SER A 214 0.29 13.93 -10.91
N VAL A 215 1.51 13.99 -11.43
CA VAL A 215 2.64 14.58 -10.70
C VAL A 215 2.31 16.00 -10.24
N SER A 216 1.67 16.82 -11.10
CA SER A 216 1.27 18.19 -10.74
C SER A 216 0.21 18.25 -9.64
N ASP A 217 -0.78 17.34 -9.62
CA ASP A 217 -1.76 17.25 -8.55
C ASP A 217 -1.12 16.88 -7.22
N ALA A 218 -0.24 15.87 -7.23
CA ALA A 218 0.52 15.48 -6.05
C ALA A 218 1.36 16.65 -5.49
N LEU A 219 2.08 17.37 -6.34
CA LEU A 219 2.86 18.54 -5.92
C LEU A 219 2.00 19.67 -5.34
N ALA A 220 0.83 19.95 -5.92
CA ALA A 220 -0.11 20.95 -5.39
C ALA A 220 -0.62 20.56 -3.99
N TRP A 221 -0.91 19.29 -3.76
CA TRP A 221 -1.30 18.80 -2.44
C TRP A 221 -0.16 18.75 -1.43
N ILE A 222 1.07 18.42 -1.85
CA ILE A 222 2.28 18.50 -1.03
C ILE A 222 2.51 19.93 -0.55
N GLU A 223 2.38 20.92 -1.44
CA GLU A 223 2.47 22.35 -1.07
C GLU A 223 1.39 22.76 -0.07
N ARG A 224 0.19 22.19 -0.16
CA ARG A 224 -0.91 22.47 0.75
C ARG A 224 -0.76 21.83 2.11
N LEU A 225 -0.37 20.53 2.17
CA LEU A 225 -0.26 19.77 3.42
C LEU A 225 1.09 19.95 4.11
N LYS A 226 2.13 20.35 3.37
CA LYS A 226 3.50 20.65 3.82
C LYS A 226 4.13 19.54 4.67
N PRO A 227 4.12 18.28 4.21
CA PRO A 227 4.90 17.25 4.89
C PRO A 227 6.39 17.60 4.85
N ARG A 228 7.16 17.16 5.84
CA ARG A 228 8.63 17.37 5.84
C ARG A 228 9.28 16.65 4.66
N ARG A 229 8.76 15.46 4.30
CA ARG A 229 9.21 14.63 3.18
C ARG A 229 7.99 14.07 2.46
N ALA A 230 8.01 14.07 1.12
CA ALA A 230 7.01 13.41 0.31
C ALA A 230 7.64 12.37 -0.61
N ILE A 231 7.00 11.22 -0.77
CA ILE A 231 7.46 10.11 -1.61
C ILE A 231 6.36 9.82 -2.62
N LEU A 232 6.65 10.02 -3.90
CA LEU A 232 5.71 9.76 -4.99
C LEU A 232 5.67 8.27 -5.30
N THR A 233 4.48 7.67 -5.31
CA THR A 233 4.25 6.24 -5.59
C THR A 233 3.28 6.03 -6.74
N ASN A 234 2.95 4.78 -7.05
CA ASN A 234 2.04 4.38 -8.14
C ASN A 234 2.54 4.80 -9.54
N LEU A 235 3.86 4.81 -9.73
CA LEU A 235 4.54 5.41 -10.85
C LEU A 235 4.40 4.58 -12.14
N HIS A 236 3.88 5.20 -13.19
CA HIS A 236 3.72 4.61 -14.51
C HIS A 236 5.03 4.55 -15.30
N SER A 237 5.08 3.75 -16.38
CA SER A 237 6.22 3.67 -17.30
C SER A 237 6.49 4.95 -18.13
N GLU A 238 5.70 6.00 -17.92
CA GLU A 238 5.94 7.35 -18.46
C GLU A 238 6.85 8.21 -17.56
N LEU A 239 7.25 7.69 -16.39
CA LEU A 239 8.06 8.41 -15.40
C LEU A 239 9.37 7.66 -15.14
N ASP A 240 10.44 8.05 -15.83
CA ASP A 240 11.79 7.59 -15.51
C ASP A 240 12.24 8.15 -14.14
N TYR A 241 12.87 7.31 -13.31
CA TYR A 241 13.23 7.66 -11.94
C TYR A 241 14.15 8.88 -11.85
N GLU A 242 15.24 8.90 -12.60
CA GLU A 242 16.22 9.98 -12.51
C GLU A 242 15.70 11.27 -13.17
N ALA A 243 15.01 11.15 -14.30
CA ALA A 243 14.39 12.30 -14.96
C ALA A 243 13.31 12.95 -14.09
N LEU A 244 12.51 12.14 -13.38
CA LEU A 244 11.51 12.64 -12.43
C LEU A 244 12.19 13.31 -11.22
N ARG A 245 13.18 12.62 -10.60
CA ARG A 245 13.89 13.12 -9.43
C ARG A 245 14.53 14.50 -9.65
N GLN A 246 15.08 14.74 -10.84
CA GLN A 246 15.71 16.02 -11.18
C GLN A 246 14.74 17.21 -11.26
N LYS A 247 13.44 16.93 -11.48
CA LYS A 247 12.39 17.95 -11.59
C LYS A 247 11.69 18.26 -10.27
N LEU A 248 11.82 17.37 -9.27
CA LEU A 248 11.09 17.47 -8.01
C LEU A 248 11.74 18.43 -7.03
N PRO A 249 10.94 19.08 -6.15
CA PRO A 249 11.45 19.87 -5.03
C PRO A 249 12.37 19.05 -4.10
N PRO A 250 13.27 19.68 -3.32
CA PRO A 250 14.26 18.99 -2.49
C PRO A 250 13.68 18.01 -1.45
N ASN A 251 12.45 18.25 -1.00
CA ASN A 251 11.74 17.41 -0.01
C ASN A 251 10.81 16.37 -0.67
N VAL A 252 10.83 16.23 -1.99
CA VAL A 252 10.01 15.30 -2.76
C VAL A 252 10.89 14.37 -3.55
N GLU A 253 10.61 13.08 -3.52
CA GLU A 253 11.38 12.08 -4.27
C GLU A 253 10.47 10.97 -4.82
N PRO A 254 10.86 10.33 -5.95
CA PRO A 254 10.14 9.16 -6.44
C PRO A 254 10.46 7.95 -5.58
N ALA A 255 9.46 7.09 -5.37
CA ALA A 255 9.66 5.78 -4.76
C ALA A 255 10.42 4.82 -5.67
N PHE A 256 11.01 3.79 -5.07
CA PHE A 256 11.52 2.59 -5.75
C PHE A 256 11.26 1.36 -4.89
N ASP A 257 11.16 0.19 -5.50
CA ASP A 257 10.91 -1.07 -4.81
C ASP A 257 12.04 -1.38 -3.82
N GLY A 258 11.68 -1.66 -2.57
CA GLY A 258 12.63 -1.89 -1.49
C GLY A 258 13.09 -0.62 -0.75
N MET A 259 12.58 0.56 -1.09
CA MET A 259 12.86 1.79 -0.35
C MET A 259 12.39 1.68 1.10
N THR A 260 13.26 2.01 2.05
CA THR A 260 12.97 1.95 3.48
C THR A 260 13.24 3.27 4.17
N PHE A 261 12.46 3.56 5.21
CA PHE A 261 12.72 4.67 6.13
C PHE A 261 12.12 4.37 7.51
N GLU A 262 12.57 5.08 8.52
CA GLU A 262 12.13 4.96 9.90
C GLU A 262 11.62 6.30 10.42
N VAL A 263 10.59 6.25 11.28
CA VAL A 263 10.00 7.43 11.93
C VAL A 263 9.78 7.13 13.40
N GLU A 264 10.14 8.08 14.26
CA GLU A 264 9.80 8.05 15.69
C GLU A 264 8.30 8.30 15.87
N GLU A 265 7.70 7.61 16.85
CA GLU A 265 6.29 7.80 17.23
C GLU A 265 6.12 8.87 18.31
#